data_d3f5e4bf2c515230a4e8f3977f124729
#
_entry.id   d3f5e4bf2c515230a4e8f3977f124729
#
_cell.length_a   1.000
_cell.length_b   1.000
_cell.length_c   1.000
_cell.angle_alpha   90.00
_cell.angle_beta   90.00
_cell.angle_gamma   90.00
#
_symmetry.space_group_name_H-M   'P 1'
#
loop_
_entity.id
_entity.type
_entity.pdbx_description
1 polymer ?
#
loop_
_entity_poly.entity_id
_entity_poly.type
_entity_poly.pdbx_seq_one_letter_code
_entity_poly.pdbx_strand_id
1 'polypeptide(L)'
;MRLSDITVLSVTFNNNLLTGLMLKSLAKQLGELPECLIIDNGTTLPADERLKDLVTLFDNRNQHVTGNYRQCSKNHCSTIDYALKRLIKTKWCLLVDNDVLFKPTLKKFLADLNDDEFDVCGEIGWDDAPPERLFPYFCLINVDKFKNENLNYFDNDRCIGPGSKEIGACGPNTKRWYKDTGCSFLEDIKDRWQIKLIKMSDVIIHKKSNGYGFTDEKTFLTVNKELYS
;
A
#
# COMPACT_ATOMS: atom_id res chain seq x y z
N MET A 1 11.64 -6.05 -15.71
CA MET A 1 11.36 -6.77 -14.44
C MET A 1 10.48 -7.98 -14.69
N ARG A 2 10.73 -9.14 -14.06
CA ARG A 2 9.92 -10.37 -14.24
C ARG A 2 8.85 -10.45 -13.14
N LEU A 3 7.66 -10.95 -13.49
CA LEU A 3 6.55 -11.11 -12.51
C LEU A 3 6.90 -12.10 -11.39
N SER A 4 7.74 -13.10 -11.67
CA SER A 4 8.25 -14.06 -10.67
C SER A 4 9.11 -13.42 -9.57
N ASP A 5 9.62 -12.24 -9.80
CA ASP A 5 10.48 -11.51 -8.86
C ASP A 5 9.68 -10.52 -7.98
N ILE A 6 8.35 -10.50 -8.15
CA ILE A 6 7.45 -9.57 -7.48
C ILE A 6 6.45 -10.34 -6.60
N THR A 7 6.31 -9.93 -5.34
CA THR A 7 5.13 -10.22 -4.52
C THR A 7 4.28 -8.96 -4.42
N VAL A 8 3.01 -9.06 -4.76
CA VAL A 8 2.03 -7.99 -4.52
C VAL A 8 1.56 -8.08 -3.08
N LEU A 9 1.75 -7.02 -2.32
CA LEU A 9 1.29 -6.90 -0.94
C LEU A 9 0.12 -5.93 -0.86
N SER A 10 -0.99 -6.37 -0.29
CA SER A 10 -2.08 -5.49 0.09
C SER A 10 -2.57 -5.80 1.50
N VAL A 11 -2.78 -4.75 2.28
CA VAL A 11 -3.36 -4.85 3.61
C VAL A 11 -4.82 -4.41 3.52
N THR A 12 -5.73 -5.28 3.90
CA THR A 12 -7.16 -5.03 3.88
C THR A 12 -7.74 -4.90 5.28
N PHE A 13 -8.87 -4.24 5.38
CA PHE A 13 -9.63 -4.09 6.61
C PHE A 13 -11.12 -4.22 6.31
N ASN A 14 -11.70 -5.40 6.56
CA ASN A 14 -13.12 -5.69 6.34
C ASN A 14 -13.61 -5.36 4.90
N ASN A 15 -12.73 -5.41 3.90
CA ASN A 15 -13.06 -4.99 2.55
C ASN A 15 -12.60 -6.01 1.48
N ASN A 16 -13.12 -7.22 1.61
CA ASN A 16 -12.81 -8.31 0.68
C ASN A 16 -13.28 -8.01 -0.75
N LEU A 17 -14.33 -7.22 -0.90
CA LEU A 17 -14.86 -6.87 -2.20
C LEU A 17 -13.87 -6.03 -3.01
N LEU A 18 -13.36 -4.94 -2.44
CA LEU A 18 -12.38 -4.09 -3.13
C LEU A 18 -11.10 -4.85 -3.40
N THR A 19 -10.64 -5.66 -2.45
CA THR A 19 -9.48 -6.54 -2.65
C THR A 19 -9.69 -7.47 -3.83
N GLY A 20 -10.87 -8.09 -3.95
CA GLY A 20 -11.22 -8.95 -5.09
C GLY A 20 -11.23 -8.20 -6.42
N LEU A 21 -11.74 -6.97 -6.44
CA LEU A 21 -11.75 -6.13 -7.64
C LEU A 21 -10.33 -5.66 -8.02
N MET A 22 -9.52 -5.28 -7.06
CA MET A 22 -8.11 -4.95 -7.27
C MET A 22 -7.38 -6.12 -7.91
N LEU A 23 -7.49 -7.34 -7.36
CA LEU A 23 -6.85 -8.54 -7.89
C LEU A 23 -7.35 -8.91 -9.29
N LYS A 24 -8.66 -8.81 -9.56
CA LYS A 24 -9.22 -9.03 -10.90
C LYS A 24 -8.64 -8.04 -11.91
N SER A 25 -8.55 -6.76 -11.54
CA SER A 25 -7.97 -5.76 -12.42
C SER A 25 -6.50 -6.03 -12.68
N LEU A 26 -5.74 -6.46 -11.66
CA LEU A 26 -4.34 -6.85 -11.79
C LEU A 26 -4.17 -8.01 -12.77
N ALA A 27 -4.92 -9.10 -12.57
CA ALA A 27 -4.90 -10.27 -13.45
C ALA A 27 -5.24 -9.90 -14.90
N LYS A 28 -6.27 -9.05 -15.10
CA LYS A 28 -6.67 -8.58 -16.43
C LYS A 28 -5.53 -7.85 -17.14
N GLN A 29 -4.78 -7.00 -16.44
CA GLN A 29 -3.75 -6.17 -17.04
C GLN A 29 -2.43 -6.94 -17.29
N LEU A 30 -2.12 -7.89 -16.43
CA LEU A 30 -0.88 -8.66 -16.57
C LEU A 30 -1.05 -9.93 -17.41
N GLY A 31 -2.26 -10.47 -17.48
CA GLY A 31 -2.57 -11.77 -18.10
C GLY A 31 -2.44 -12.94 -17.12
N GLU A 32 -1.77 -12.75 -16.01
CA GLU A 32 -1.62 -13.69 -14.89
C GLU A 32 -1.41 -12.91 -13.60
N LEU A 33 -1.61 -13.55 -12.45
CA LEU A 33 -1.27 -12.96 -11.16
C LEU A 33 0.17 -13.30 -10.79
N PRO A 34 0.98 -12.31 -10.35
CA PRO A 34 2.20 -12.60 -9.60
C PRO A 34 1.85 -13.24 -8.25
N GLU A 35 2.86 -13.59 -7.46
CA GLU A 35 2.61 -13.94 -6.07
C GLU A 35 1.88 -12.78 -5.37
N CYS A 36 0.75 -13.10 -4.70
CA CYS A 36 -0.04 -12.10 -3.98
C CYS A 36 -0.15 -12.50 -2.50
N LEU A 37 0.22 -11.57 -1.64
CA LEU A 37 0.06 -11.67 -0.19
C LEU A 37 -0.97 -10.63 0.26
N ILE A 38 -2.12 -11.12 0.71
CA ILE A 38 -3.18 -10.27 1.24
C ILE A 38 -3.25 -10.47 2.75
N ILE A 39 -3.10 -9.39 3.50
CA ILE A 39 -3.16 -9.44 4.95
C ILE A 39 -4.44 -8.75 5.42
N ASP A 40 -5.30 -9.51 6.08
CA ASP A 40 -6.57 -9.01 6.60
C ASP A 40 -6.41 -8.60 8.07
N ASN A 41 -6.45 -7.29 8.32
CA ASN A 41 -6.49 -6.69 9.65
C ASN A 41 -7.94 -6.51 10.15
N GLY A 42 -8.92 -7.02 9.45
CA GLY A 42 -10.33 -6.88 9.79
C GLY A 42 -10.76 -7.63 11.04
N THR A 43 -11.97 -7.34 11.49
CA THR A 43 -12.52 -7.89 12.74
C THR A 43 -13.67 -8.87 12.54
N THR A 44 -14.35 -8.83 11.40
CA THR A 44 -15.70 -9.40 11.30
C THR A 44 -15.91 -10.35 10.13
N LEU A 45 -15.12 -10.32 9.11
CA LEU A 45 -15.34 -11.14 7.92
C LEU A 45 -14.19 -12.11 7.68
N PRO A 46 -14.49 -13.40 7.48
CA PRO A 46 -13.51 -14.29 6.90
C PRO A 46 -13.07 -13.72 5.54
N ALA A 47 -11.82 -13.86 5.22
CA ALA A 47 -11.33 -13.56 3.88
C ALA A 47 -12.22 -14.26 2.85
N ASP A 48 -12.55 -13.57 1.76
CA ASP A 48 -13.37 -14.16 0.69
C ASP A 48 -12.76 -15.49 0.25
N GLU A 49 -13.48 -16.59 0.44
CA GLU A 49 -12.99 -17.93 0.11
C GLU A 49 -12.58 -18.07 -1.34
N ARG A 50 -13.18 -17.28 -2.24
CA ARG A 50 -12.81 -17.21 -3.65
C ARG A 50 -11.40 -16.70 -3.89
N LEU A 51 -10.80 -16.01 -2.93
CA LEU A 51 -9.43 -15.51 -3.01
C LEU A 51 -8.39 -16.51 -2.49
N LYS A 52 -8.81 -17.49 -1.69
CA LYS A 52 -7.90 -18.45 -1.05
C LYS A 52 -7.04 -19.23 -2.05
N ASP A 53 -7.60 -19.56 -3.20
CA ASP A 53 -6.90 -20.32 -4.25
C ASP A 53 -6.00 -19.45 -5.12
N LEU A 54 -6.15 -18.13 -5.05
CA LEU A 54 -5.42 -17.17 -5.90
C LEU A 54 -4.31 -16.43 -5.18
N VAL A 55 -4.39 -16.38 -3.85
CA VAL A 55 -3.51 -15.52 -3.04
C VAL A 55 -3.20 -16.16 -1.69
N THR A 56 -2.06 -15.82 -1.12
CA THR A 56 -1.77 -16.15 0.28
C THR A 56 -2.52 -15.18 1.18
N LEU A 57 -3.44 -15.70 1.98
CA LEU A 57 -4.17 -14.93 2.98
C LEU A 57 -3.51 -15.07 4.34
N PHE A 58 -3.29 -13.95 5.00
CA PHE A 58 -2.79 -13.91 6.36
C PHE A 58 -3.83 -13.22 7.25
N ASP A 59 -4.35 -13.98 8.20
CA ASP A 59 -5.32 -13.46 9.17
C ASP A 59 -4.60 -12.74 10.33
N ASN A 60 -4.74 -11.44 10.37
CA ASN A 60 -4.13 -10.58 11.40
C ASN A 60 -5.18 -9.91 12.30
N ARG A 61 -6.39 -10.45 12.33
CA ARG A 61 -7.53 -9.86 13.06
C ARG A 61 -7.27 -9.62 14.55
N ASN A 62 -6.43 -10.42 15.17
CA ASN A 62 -6.07 -10.27 16.58
C ASN A 62 -5.17 -9.05 16.87
N GLN A 63 -4.61 -8.44 15.84
CA GLN A 63 -3.82 -7.20 15.93
C GLN A 63 -4.68 -5.95 15.80
N HIS A 64 -5.99 -6.12 15.58
CA HIS A 64 -6.88 -5.00 15.36
C HIS A 64 -7.08 -4.18 16.63
N VAL A 65 -6.85 -2.89 16.53
CA VAL A 65 -7.17 -1.91 17.56
C VAL A 65 -8.19 -0.94 16.97
N THR A 66 -9.40 -0.96 17.50
CA THR A 66 -10.40 0.07 17.18
C THR A 66 -9.89 1.40 17.74
N GLY A 67 -9.76 2.40 16.91
CA GLY A 67 -9.22 3.65 17.36
C GLY A 67 -9.34 4.77 16.34
N ASN A 68 -8.65 5.84 16.63
CA ASN A 68 -8.53 6.98 15.74
C ASN A 68 -7.63 6.65 14.52
N TYR A 69 -7.57 7.53 13.54
CA TYR A 69 -6.76 7.37 12.32
C TYR A 69 -5.31 6.96 12.57
N ARG A 70 -4.68 7.51 13.61
CA ARG A 70 -3.31 7.16 13.96
C ARG A 70 -3.16 5.69 14.29
N GLN A 71 -4.10 5.11 15.03
CA GLN A 71 -4.04 3.70 15.37
C GLN A 71 -4.26 2.83 14.14
N CYS A 72 -5.14 3.25 13.24
CA CYS A 72 -5.35 2.56 11.95
C CYS A 72 -4.07 2.60 11.09
N SER A 73 -3.43 3.76 10.96
CA SER A 73 -2.15 3.88 10.26
C SER A 73 -1.06 3.04 10.92
N LYS A 74 -1.00 3.01 12.25
CA LYS A 74 -0.05 2.18 12.98
C LYS A 74 -0.23 0.70 12.69
N ASN A 75 -1.46 0.20 12.75
CA ASN A 75 -1.76 -1.19 12.45
C ASN A 75 -1.44 -1.55 11.00
N HIS A 76 -1.83 -0.68 10.07
CA HIS A 76 -1.52 -0.84 8.65
C HIS A 76 -0.01 -0.96 8.43
N CYS A 77 0.75 -0.04 8.98
CA CYS A 77 2.19 0.03 8.78
C CYS A 77 2.97 -1.07 9.48
N SER A 78 2.59 -1.45 10.70
CA SER A 78 3.22 -2.59 11.39
C SER A 78 2.99 -3.89 10.64
N THR A 79 1.86 -4.01 9.95
CA THR A 79 1.54 -5.15 9.09
C THR A 79 2.41 -5.16 7.83
N ILE A 80 2.61 -4.00 7.18
CA ILE A 80 3.52 -3.86 6.05
C ILE A 80 4.95 -4.23 6.47
N ASP A 81 5.42 -3.71 7.61
CA ASP A 81 6.76 -4.03 8.15
C ASP A 81 6.94 -5.50 8.41
N TYR A 82 5.95 -6.14 9.02
CA TYR A 82 5.98 -7.58 9.26
C TYR A 82 6.04 -8.37 7.94
N ALA A 83 5.23 -7.99 6.96
CA ALA A 83 5.22 -8.66 5.66
C ALA A 83 6.56 -8.51 4.94
N LEU A 84 7.10 -7.30 4.84
CA LEU A 84 8.39 -7.02 4.20
C LEU A 84 9.53 -7.78 4.89
N LYS A 85 9.56 -7.80 6.21
CA LYS A 85 10.64 -8.43 6.99
C LYS A 85 10.54 -9.95 7.05
N ARG A 86 9.34 -10.52 7.07
CA ARG A 86 9.13 -11.93 7.45
C ARG A 86 8.48 -12.80 6.38
N LEU A 87 7.54 -12.26 5.63
CA LEU A 87 6.71 -13.07 4.74
C LEU A 87 7.21 -13.04 3.29
N ILE A 88 7.51 -11.88 2.74
CA ILE A 88 7.91 -11.73 1.34
C ILE A 88 9.31 -12.31 1.11
N LYS A 89 9.44 -13.15 0.07
CA LYS A 89 10.68 -13.83 -0.31
C LYS A 89 11.22 -13.41 -1.67
N THR A 90 10.41 -12.72 -2.47
CA THR A 90 10.80 -12.18 -3.76
C THR A 90 11.70 -10.96 -3.60
N LYS A 91 12.45 -10.61 -4.66
CA LYS A 91 13.32 -9.42 -4.68
C LYS A 91 12.53 -8.13 -4.49
N TRP A 92 11.31 -8.09 -5.04
CA TRP A 92 10.48 -6.90 -5.07
C TRP A 92 9.14 -7.11 -4.36
N CYS A 93 8.71 -6.12 -3.61
CA CYS A 93 7.35 -5.98 -3.10
C CYS A 93 6.64 -4.87 -3.89
N LEU A 94 5.54 -5.18 -4.55
CA LEU A 94 4.60 -4.19 -5.04
C LEU A 94 3.54 -3.97 -3.97
N LEU A 95 3.76 -2.95 -3.14
CA LEU A 95 2.77 -2.51 -2.15
C LEU A 95 1.67 -1.74 -2.86
N VAL A 96 0.42 -2.14 -2.61
CA VAL A 96 -0.78 -1.48 -3.15
C VAL A 96 -1.89 -1.45 -2.11
N ASP A 97 -2.68 -0.38 -2.11
CA ASP A 97 -3.93 -0.35 -1.37
C ASP A 97 -5.02 -1.14 -2.09
N ASN A 98 -5.99 -1.64 -1.36
CA ASN A 98 -7.05 -2.50 -1.90
C ASN A 98 -8.14 -1.76 -2.70
N ASP A 99 -8.13 -0.42 -2.70
CA ASP A 99 -9.06 0.44 -3.42
C ASP A 99 -8.48 1.05 -4.72
N VAL A 100 -7.47 0.38 -5.28
CA VAL A 100 -6.90 0.73 -6.58
C VAL A 100 -7.37 -0.19 -7.69
N LEU A 101 -7.38 0.33 -8.92
CA LEU A 101 -7.55 -0.43 -10.15
C LEU A 101 -6.36 -0.20 -11.08
N PHE A 102 -5.89 -1.27 -11.69
CA PHE A 102 -4.74 -1.20 -12.58
C PHE A 102 -5.16 -0.83 -14.00
N LYS A 103 -4.36 0.02 -14.65
CA LYS A 103 -4.54 0.46 -16.03
C LYS A 103 -3.88 -0.49 -17.03
N PRO A 104 -4.28 -0.47 -18.32
CA PRO A 104 -3.66 -1.26 -19.38
C PRO A 104 -2.16 -1.00 -19.55
N THR A 105 -1.68 0.14 -19.11
CA THR A 105 -0.26 0.55 -19.15
C THR A 105 0.63 -0.23 -18.19
N LEU A 106 0.05 -0.90 -17.15
CA LEU A 106 0.81 -1.57 -16.09
C LEU A 106 1.80 -2.60 -16.64
N LYS A 107 1.36 -3.49 -17.53
CA LYS A 107 2.22 -4.55 -18.07
C LYS A 107 3.46 -3.98 -18.77
N LYS A 108 3.24 -2.97 -19.63
CA LYS A 108 4.33 -2.29 -20.31
C LYS A 108 5.23 -1.57 -19.30
N PHE A 109 4.64 -0.85 -18.36
CA PHE A 109 5.38 -0.16 -17.30
C PHE A 109 6.33 -1.12 -16.56
N LEU A 110 5.84 -2.25 -16.06
CA LEU A 110 6.69 -3.22 -15.36
C LEU A 110 7.77 -3.83 -16.27
N ALA A 111 7.46 -4.08 -17.54
CA ALA A 111 8.43 -4.61 -18.50
C ALA A 111 9.56 -3.61 -18.82
N ASP A 112 9.23 -2.32 -18.86
CA ASP A 112 10.19 -1.25 -19.17
C ASP A 112 11.06 -0.86 -17.94
N LEU A 113 10.74 -1.35 -16.75
CA LEU A 113 11.54 -1.09 -15.56
C LEU A 113 12.87 -1.85 -15.61
N ASN A 114 13.96 -1.11 -15.55
CA ASN A 114 15.28 -1.67 -15.28
C ASN A 114 15.50 -1.67 -13.77
N ASP A 115 15.49 -2.86 -13.16
CA ASP A 115 15.53 -3.07 -11.71
C ASP A 115 16.93 -2.91 -11.10
N ASP A 116 17.94 -2.60 -11.91
CA ASP A 116 19.27 -2.18 -11.44
C ASP A 116 19.39 -0.66 -11.26
N GLU A 117 18.39 0.11 -11.71
CA GLU A 117 18.42 1.57 -11.69
C GLU A 117 17.71 2.20 -10.48
N PHE A 118 17.07 1.40 -9.64
CA PHE A 118 16.36 1.92 -8.47
C PHE A 118 16.26 0.90 -7.33
N ASP A 119 16.04 1.41 -6.14
CA ASP A 119 15.77 0.63 -4.93
C ASP A 119 14.31 0.71 -4.51
N VAL A 120 13.65 1.80 -4.90
CA VAL A 120 12.23 2.03 -4.70
C VAL A 120 11.66 2.79 -5.90
N CYS A 121 10.43 2.45 -6.30
CA CYS A 121 9.72 3.13 -7.37
C CYS A 121 8.31 3.46 -6.91
N GLY A 122 7.95 4.75 -6.92
CA GLY A 122 6.64 5.21 -6.45
C GLY A 122 6.44 6.70 -6.68
N GLU A 123 5.32 7.22 -6.21
CA GLU A 123 5.02 8.65 -6.22
C GLU A 123 5.26 9.25 -4.84
N ILE A 124 5.95 10.37 -4.80
CA ILE A 124 6.13 11.17 -3.59
C ILE A 124 5.18 12.36 -3.65
N GLY A 125 4.53 12.62 -2.57
CA GLY A 125 3.62 13.75 -2.47
C GLY A 125 3.04 13.95 -1.09
N TRP A 126 2.02 14.80 -1.04
CA TRP A 126 1.28 15.16 0.16
C TRP A 126 -0.19 14.99 -0.12
N ASP A 127 -0.95 14.50 0.83
CA ASP A 127 -2.40 14.45 0.65
C ASP A 127 -3.02 15.84 0.84
N ASP A 128 -2.85 16.44 2.00
CA ASP A 128 -3.40 17.76 2.32
C ASP A 128 -2.44 18.62 3.14
N ALA A 129 -1.29 18.09 3.55
CA ALA A 129 -0.31 18.78 4.36
C ALA A 129 1.04 18.04 4.42
N PRO A 130 2.17 18.77 4.65
CA PRO A 130 3.45 18.13 4.88
C PRO A 130 3.42 17.22 6.11
N PRO A 131 4.29 16.19 6.19
CA PRO A 131 5.45 16.00 5.34
C PRO A 131 5.16 15.20 4.08
N GLU A 132 6.07 15.30 3.11
CA GLU A 132 6.09 14.42 1.96
C GLU A 132 6.17 12.96 2.38
N ARG A 133 5.52 12.11 1.63
CA ARG A 133 5.54 10.67 1.83
C ARG A 133 5.62 9.91 0.51
N LEU A 134 6.15 8.72 0.58
CA LEU A 134 6.02 7.74 -0.49
C LEU A 134 4.65 7.08 -0.36
N PHE A 135 3.80 7.27 -1.36
CA PHE A 135 2.42 6.79 -1.28
C PHE A 135 2.34 5.25 -1.27
N PRO A 136 1.57 4.66 -0.33
CA PRO A 136 1.39 3.21 -0.25
C PRO A 136 0.49 2.65 -1.35
N TYR A 137 -0.20 3.50 -2.11
CA TYR A 137 -1.20 3.08 -3.10
C TYR A 137 -0.60 2.33 -4.28
N PHE A 138 0.66 2.58 -4.59
CA PHE A 138 1.47 1.87 -5.57
C PHE A 138 2.96 2.18 -5.31
N CYS A 139 3.66 1.22 -4.75
CA CYS A 139 5.07 1.38 -4.43
C CYS A 139 5.83 0.06 -4.62
N LEU A 140 6.83 0.04 -5.51
CA LEU A 140 7.77 -1.09 -5.62
C LEU A 140 8.94 -0.86 -4.67
N ILE A 141 9.22 -1.83 -3.81
CA ILE A 141 10.24 -1.77 -2.77
C ILE A 141 11.21 -2.93 -2.94
N ASN A 142 12.51 -2.65 -2.96
CA ASN A 142 13.55 -3.68 -2.89
C ASN A 142 13.56 -4.32 -1.49
N VAL A 143 13.09 -5.55 -1.41
CA VAL A 143 12.86 -6.26 -0.15
C VAL A 143 14.17 -6.64 0.55
N ASP A 144 15.18 -7.05 -0.21
CA ASP A 144 16.47 -7.42 0.37
C ASP A 144 17.16 -6.21 0.99
N LYS A 145 17.15 -5.08 0.29
CA LYS A 145 17.72 -3.86 0.80
C LYS A 145 16.97 -3.35 2.04
N PHE A 146 15.63 -3.42 2.01
CA PHE A 146 14.79 -3.08 3.16
C PHE A 146 15.13 -3.90 4.41
N LYS A 147 15.32 -5.22 4.25
CA LYS A 147 15.69 -6.13 5.34
C LYS A 147 17.11 -5.88 5.84
N ASN A 148 18.07 -5.76 4.92
CA ASN A 148 19.48 -5.61 5.25
C ASN A 148 19.76 -4.31 6.02
N GLU A 149 19.03 -3.25 5.71
CA GLU A 149 19.14 -1.98 6.42
C GLU A 149 18.22 -1.90 7.65
N ASN A 150 17.47 -2.96 7.94
CA ASN A 150 16.49 -3.05 9.06
C ASN A 150 15.53 -1.86 9.11
N LEU A 151 15.03 -1.45 7.96
CA LEU A 151 14.13 -0.30 7.84
C LEU A 151 12.75 -0.61 8.41
N ASN A 152 12.00 0.46 8.68
CA ASN A 152 10.58 0.40 8.96
C ASN A 152 9.85 1.27 7.95
N TYR A 153 8.74 0.75 7.41
CA TYR A 153 7.88 1.52 6.51
C TYR A 153 7.21 2.68 7.24
N PHE A 154 7.04 2.51 8.54
CA PHE A 154 6.39 3.48 9.38
C PHE A 154 6.97 3.52 10.80
N ASP A 155 7.27 4.74 11.24
CA ASP A 155 7.58 5.02 12.64
C ASP A 155 6.66 6.16 13.10
N ASN A 156 5.53 5.81 13.75
CA ASN A 156 4.58 6.81 14.19
C ASN A 156 4.95 7.50 15.50
N ASP A 157 6.06 7.14 16.10
CA ASP A 157 6.59 7.87 17.24
C ASP A 157 7.34 9.14 16.77
N ARG A 158 7.64 9.22 15.47
CA ARG A 158 8.16 10.43 14.84
C ARG A 158 7.01 11.41 14.53
N CYS A 159 6.69 12.26 15.48
CA CYS A 159 5.77 13.36 15.26
C CYS A 159 6.50 14.64 14.81
N ILE A 160 5.78 15.50 14.06
CA ILE A 160 6.32 16.78 13.58
C ILE A 160 5.65 17.92 14.35
N GLY A 161 6.47 18.90 14.73
CA GLY A 161 6.01 20.16 15.31
C GLY A 161 6.15 20.26 16.81
N PRO A 162 5.94 21.45 17.36
CA PRO A 162 6.09 21.71 18.79
C PRO A 162 5.09 20.88 19.60
N GLY A 163 5.59 20.09 20.55
CA GLY A 163 4.77 19.27 21.42
C GLY A 163 4.49 17.85 20.92
N SER A 164 5.40 17.27 20.16
CA SER A 164 5.33 15.93 19.58
C SER A 164 5.04 14.76 20.53
N LYS A 165 5.03 14.99 21.83
CA LYS A 165 4.76 13.96 22.87
C LYS A 165 3.27 13.69 23.10
N GLU A 166 2.38 14.56 22.68
CA GLU A 166 0.96 14.37 22.86
C GLU A 166 0.27 14.07 21.54
N ILE A 167 -0.27 12.93 21.48
CA ILE A 167 -0.92 12.30 20.36
C ILE A 167 -2.39 12.70 20.40
N GLY A 168 -2.66 13.88 19.89
CA GLY A 168 -4.04 14.30 19.59
C GLY A 168 -4.39 13.95 18.15
N ALA A 169 -5.65 13.69 17.88
CA ALA A 169 -6.14 13.61 16.51
C ALA A 169 -5.73 14.87 15.74
N CYS A 170 -5.20 14.68 14.54
CA CYS A 170 -4.97 15.79 13.62
C CYS A 170 -6.34 16.36 13.26
N GLY A 171 -6.75 17.39 13.96
CA GLY A 171 -7.94 18.16 13.61
C GLY A 171 -7.54 19.43 12.86
N PRO A 172 -8.43 20.04 12.10
CA PRO A 172 -8.15 21.23 11.31
C PRO A 172 -7.64 22.42 12.14
N ASN A 173 -7.73 22.37 13.46
CA ASN A 173 -7.31 23.41 14.39
C ASN A 173 -6.07 23.05 15.21
N THR A 174 -5.45 21.88 15.01
CA THR A 174 -4.23 21.51 15.71
C THR A 174 -3.02 21.72 14.82
N LYS A 175 -2.07 22.54 15.25
CA LYS A 175 -0.77 22.74 14.56
C LYS A 175 0.18 21.53 14.72
N ARG A 176 -0.36 20.34 14.95
CA ARG A 176 0.39 19.10 15.22
C ARG A 176 0.09 18.09 14.15
N TRP A 177 1.12 17.62 13.49
CA TRP A 177 1.05 16.63 12.44
C TRP A 177 1.73 15.35 12.91
N TYR A 178 1.12 14.21 12.65
CA TYR A 178 1.83 12.94 12.77
C TYR A 178 2.31 12.52 11.38
N LYS A 179 3.40 11.79 11.34
CA LYS A 179 3.86 11.19 10.10
C LYS A 179 2.92 10.04 9.75
N ASP A 180 2.33 10.13 8.56
CA ASP A 180 1.46 9.08 8.04
C ASP A 180 2.27 7.99 7.33
N THR A 181 1.60 6.95 6.85
CA THR A 181 2.16 5.80 6.14
C THR A 181 3.12 6.26 5.03
N GLY A 182 4.35 5.77 5.08
CA GLY A 182 5.38 6.08 4.10
C GLY A 182 6.23 7.33 4.37
N CYS A 183 5.88 8.19 5.33
CA CYS A 183 6.67 9.39 5.65
C CYS A 183 8.03 9.04 6.26
N SER A 184 8.05 8.22 7.30
CA SER A 184 9.29 7.84 7.97
C SER A 184 10.18 7.02 7.08
N PHE A 185 9.61 6.14 6.26
CA PHE A 185 10.34 5.38 5.28
C PHE A 185 11.03 6.29 4.26
N LEU A 186 10.31 7.25 3.69
CA LEU A 186 10.90 8.23 2.77
C LEU A 186 12.04 9.02 3.42
N GLU A 187 11.86 9.49 4.66
CA GLU A 187 12.95 10.17 5.38
C GLU A 187 14.21 9.33 5.53
N ASP A 188 14.03 8.05 5.86
CA ASP A 188 15.15 7.15 6.08
C ASP A 188 15.92 6.81 4.80
N ILE A 189 15.25 6.85 3.64
CA ILE A 189 15.85 6.40 2.38
C ILE A 189 16.24 7.52 1.41
N LYS A 190 15.65 8.70 1.50
CA LYS A 190 15.76 9.78 0.47
C LYS A 190 17.17 10.15 0.06
N ASP A 191 18.13 10.05 1.00
CA ASP A 191 19.53 10.43 0.76
C ASP A 191 20.44 9.21 0.46
N ARG A 192 19.88 7.99 0.47
CA ARG A 192 20.67 6.74 0.39
C ARG A 192 20.21 5.78 -0.70
N TRP A 193 18.92 5.80 -1.01
CA TRP A 193 18.32 4.91 -1.99
C TRP A 193 18.14 5.61 -3.33
N GLN A 194 18.26 4.84 -4.40
CA GLN A 194 17.88 5.30 -5.73
C GLN A 194 16.36 5.25 -5.83
N ILE A 195 15.72 6.43 -5.84
CA ILE A 195 14.26 6.57 -5.91
C ILE A 195 13.86 6.88 -7.34
N LYS A 196 13.11 5.98 -7.96
CA LYS A 196 12.48 6.21 -9.26
C LYS A 196 11.09 6.82 -9.05
N LEU A 197 10.97 8.09 -9.38
CA LEU A 197 9.69 8.78 -9.31
C LEU A 197 8.80 8.41 -10.49
N ILE A 198 7.53 8.14 -10.18
CA ILE A 198 6.50 7.89 -11.17
C ILE A 198 5.26 8.73 -10.86
N LYS A 199 4.41 8.89 -11.85
CA LYS A 199 3.07 9.39 -11.66
C LYS A 199 2.11 8.21 -11.56
N MET A 200 1.59 7.93 -10.38
CA MET A 200 0.74 6.76 -10.14
C MET A 200 -0.47 6.72 -11.08
N SER A 201 -1.02 7.88 -11.42
CA SER A 201 -2.13 7.97 -12.36
C SER A 201 -1.83 7.42 -13.76
N ASP A 202 -0.58 7.11 -14.07
CA ASP A 202 -0.22 6.46 -15.35
C ASP A 202 -0.46 4.94 -15.31
N VAL A 203 -0.44 4.34 -14.15
CA VAL A 203 -0.52 2.88 -13.95
C VAL A 203 -1.72 2.40 -13.14
N ILE A 204 -2.26 3.25 -12.28
CA ILE A 204 -3.45 2.94 -11.47
C ILE A 204 -4.51 4.03 -11.54
N ILE A 205 -5.71 3.67 -11.14
CA ILE A 205 -6.76 4.59 -10.73
C ILE A 205 -6.95 4.38 -9.23
N HIS A 206 -6.63 5.40 -8.48
CA HIS A 206 -6.92 5.47 -7.07
C HIS A 206 -7.96 6.58 -6.87
N LYS A 207 -9.13 6.22 -6.40
CA LYS A 207 -10.09 7.22 -5.98
C LYS A 207 -9.89 7.47 -4.51
N LYS A 208 -9.45 8.66 -4.16
CA LYS A 208 -9.52 9.16 -2.81
C LYS A 208 -10.98 9.00 -2.34
N SER A 209 -11.27 7.91 -1.68
CA SER A 209 -12.45 7.81 -0.86
C SER A 209 -12.14 8.58 0.42
N ASN A 210 -13.13 9.21 1.02
CA ASN A 210 -12.98 9.97 2.27
C ASN A 210 -12.56 9.08 3.46
N GLY A 211 -11.49 8.31 3.31
CA GLY A 211 -10.87 7.47 4.33
C GLY A 211 -11.50 6.10 4.57
N TYR A 212 -12.61 5.74 3.91
CA TYR A 212 -13.32 4.48 4.16
C TYR A 212 -13.64 3.65 2.92
N GLY A 213 -13.02 3.91 1.80
CA GLY A 213 -13.20 3.12 0.58
C GLY A 213 -14.61 3.22 -0.01
N PHE A 214 -14.80 2.60 -1.16
CA PHE A 214 -16.15 2.39 -1.68
C PHE A 214 -16.85 1.37 -0.81
N THR A 215 -18.01 1.73 -0.29
CA THR A 215 -18.78 0.87 0.60
C THR A 215 -19.54 -0.22 -0.16
N ASP A 216 -19.64 -0.12 -1.50
CA ASP A 216 -20.36 -1.10 -2.30
C ASP A 216 -19.78 -1.27 -3.72
N GLU A 217 -19.88 -2.50 -4.23
CA GLU A 217 -19.41 -2.92 -5.55
C GLU A 217 -20.08 -2.11 -6.68
N LYS A 218 -21.37 -1.82 -6.54
CA LYS A 218 -22.14 -1.13 -7.55
C LYS A 218 -21.62 0.27 -7.81
N THR A 219 -21.36 1.02 -6.77
CA THR A 219 -20.77 2.37 -6.85
C THR A 219 -19.39 2.31 -7.49
N PHE A 220 -18.55 1.39 -7.04
CA PHE A 220 -17.21 1.21 -7.58
C PHE A 220 -17.23 0.84 -9.07
N LEU A 221 -18.04 -0.15 -9.46
CA LEU A 221 -18.19 -0.59 -10.85
C LEU A 221 -18.83 0.48 -11.73
N THR A 222 -19.82 1.22 -11.22
CA THR A 222 -20.47 2.30 -11.97
C THR A 222 -19.47 3.38 -12.34
N VAL A 223 -18.60 3.71 -11.42
CA VAL A 223 -17.58 4.74 -11.61
C VAL A 223 -16.43 4.27 -12.52
N ASN A 224 -16.21 2.96 -12.61
CA ASN A 224 -15.09 2.36 -13.33
C ASN A 224 -15.55 1.43 -14.45
N LYS A 225 -16.78 1.61 -14.96
CA LYS A 225 -17.43 0.76 -15.95
C LYS A 225 -16.56 0.47 -17.19
N GLU A 226 -15.84 1.47 -17.67
CA GLU A 226 -14.96 1.36 -18.82
C GLU A 226 -13.77 0.41 -18.61
N LEU A 227 -13.38 0.17 -17.38
CA LEU A 227 -12.28 -0.74 -17.04
C LEU A 227 -12.71 -2.20 -16.93
N TYR A 228 -14.01 -2.46 -16.82
CA TYR A 228 -14.59 -3.79 -16.63
C TYR A 228 -15.41 -4.27 -17.84
N SER A 229 -15.64 -3.41 -18.84
CA SER A 229 -16.16 -3.79 -20.14
C SER A 229 -14.98 -4.24 -21.04
#